data_b4d92ddf958a412055b499db49e7934e
#
_entry.id   b4d92ddf958a412055b499db49e7934e
#
_cell.length_a   1.000
_cell.length_b   1.000
_cell.length_c   1.000
_cell.angle_alpha   90.00
_cell.angle_beta   90.00
_cell.angle_gamma   90.00
#
_symmetry.space_group_name_H-M   'P 1'
#
loop_
_entity.id
_entity.type
_entity.pdbx_description
1 polymer ?
#
loop_
_entity_poly.entity_id
_entity_poly.type
_entity_poly.pdbx_seq_one_letter_code
_entity_poly.pdbx_strand_id
1 'polypeptide(L)'
;IPKGDRNIPLGDAYQAMRTVRDSAEVWHINKNDVGIMGFSAGGHLASSVSTHAEYDARPNFSILFYPVISMDERITHKGSCVNFLGEERKTNPQLVKEWSNDKAVRRHLTPRAIILMSSDDEVVPPVTNGVAYYSAMRNEGNECTMHVYPTCGHGWGFSPGIPFHEQMLNDLTSWLNHFQGPKEDAVRVACIGNSITDGHGIGMAPVKGYPAVLQKKLGEGYLVKNFGVSARTMMNKGDLPYMNELAWRDAKAFNPNIVVIKLGTNDSKTHNWVHGADEFRQSMQAMIDTLKALPSKPKIYLCSPIPAFKDSWTINDSVIVNGEMPIIKKLAKKNKCQFIDLHTSYTYGDMMLNDGIHPNAKGAAKMADIIFDAIEKK
;
A
#
# COMPACT_ATOMS: atom_id res chain seq x y z
N ILE A 1 14.60 -3.73 29.07
CA ILE A 1 15.03 -3.02 27.84
C ILE A 1 15.49 -1.63 28.27
N PRO A 2 16.68 -1.17 27.86
CA PRO A 2 17.12 0.19 28.11
C PRO A 2 16.11 1.20 27.51
N LYS A 3 15.85 2.30 28.24
CA LYS A 3 14.98 3.36 27.77
C LYS A 3 15.52 3.99 26.48
N GLY A 4 14.67 4.09 25.47
CA GLY A 4 15.02 4.63 24.15
C GLY A 4 15.62 3.62 23.16
N ASP A 5 15.85 2.39 23.57
CA ASP A 5 16.29 1.35 22.62
C ASP A 5 15.10 0.67 21.93
N ARG A 6 14.52 1.41 21.00
CA ARG A 6 13.37 0.96 20.19
C ARG A 6 13.68 -0.22 19.27
N ASN A 7 14.96 -0.43 18.95
CA ASN A 7 15.37 -1.48 18.02
C ASN A 7 15.13 -2.88 18.58
N ILE A 8 15.21 -3.05 19.90
CA ILE A 8 14.98 -4.34 20.55
C ILE A 8 13.51 -4.78 20.35
N PRO A 9 12.48 -4.06 20.85
CA PRO A 9 11.10 -4.52 20.68
C PRO A 9 10.65 -4.59 19.21
N LEU A 10 11.17 -3.71 18.35
CA LEU A 10 10.89 -3.78 16.90
C LEU A 10 11.55 -5.00 16.27
N GLY A 11 12.83 -5.27 16.59
CA GLY A 11 13.56 -6.43 16.09
C GLY A 11 12.89 -7.75 16.47
N ASP A 12 12.46 -7.87 17.73
CA ASP A 12 11.73 -9.03 18.24
C ASP A 12 10.39 -9.21 17.53
N ALA A 13 9.63 -8.12 17.33
CA ALA A 13 8.36 -8.18 16.63
C ALA A 13 8.53 -8.53 15.14
N TYR A 14 9.54 -7.98 14.47
CA TYR A 14 9.86 -8.34 13.07
C TYR A 14 10.27 -9.81 12.96
N GLN A 15 11.10 -10.29 13.89
CA GLN A 15 11.51 -11.70 13.92
C GLN A 15 10.31 -12.62 14.18
N ALA A 16 9.40 -12.25 15.10
CA ALA A 16 8.20 -13.03 15.36
C ALA A 16 7.34 -13.16 14.09
N MET A 17 7.13 -12.07 13.34
CA MET A 17 6.37 -12.10 12.07
C MET A 17 7.02 -13.01 11.02
N ARG A 18 8.36 -12.97 10.90
CA ARG A 18 9.09 -13.88 10.00
C ARG A 18 8.96 -15.33 10.44
N THR A 19 9.18 -15.60 11.73
CA THR A 19 9.07 -16.96 12.29
C THR A 19 7.70 -17.58 12.03
N VAL A 20 6.62 -16.82 12.24
CA VAL A 20 5.25 -17.28 11.96
C VAL A 20 5.10 -17.65 10.47
N ARG A 21 5.60 -16.82 9.57
CA ARG A 21 5.50 -17.07 8.12
C ARG A 21 6.39 -18.22 7.65
N ASP A 22 7.59 -18.33 8.19
CA ASP A 22 8.52 -19.43 7.86
C ASP A 22 8.01 -20.77 8.37
N SER A 23 7.26 -20.75 9.48
CA SER A 23 6.64 -21.95 10.08
C SER A 23 5.23 -22.25 9.58
N ALA A 24 4.71 -21.50 8.62
CA ALA A 24 3.32 -21.55 8.19
C ALA A 24 2.88 -22.94 7.74
N GLU A 25 3.72 -23.64 6.99
CA GLU A 25 3.46 -25.01 6.52
C GLU A 25 3.35 -26.00 7.70
N VAL A 26 4.29 -25.92 8.65
CA VAL A 26 4.33 -26.80 9.84
C VAL A 26 3.14 -26.51 10.78
N TRP A 27 2.74 -25.25 10.89
CA TRP A 27 1.65 -24.84 11.77
C TRP A 27 0.28 -24.82 11.08
N HIS A 28 0.22 -25.20 9.81
CA HIS A 28 -1.01 -25.23 9.01
C HIS A 28 -1.76 -23.89 9.01
N ILE A 29 -1.02 -22.77 8.86
CA ILE A 29 -1.58 -21.43 8.78
C ILE A 29 -1.30 -20.79 7.42
N ASN A 30 -2.18 -19.89 6.99
CA ASN A 30 -2.00 -19.15 5.76
C ASN A 30 -1.00 -18.00 5.96
N LYS A 31 0.23 -18.12 5.42
CA LYS A 31 1.27 -17.08 5.51
C LYS A 31 0.87 -15.73 4.89
N ASN A 32 -0.16 -15.71 4.03
CA ASN A 32 -0.69 -14.51 3.41
C ASN A 32 -1.79 -13.84 4.24
N ASP A 33 -2.12 -14.40 5.42
CA ASP A 33 -3.17 -13.90 6.33
C ASP A 33 -2.71 -13.91 7.79
N VAL A 34 -1.52 -13.36 8.04
CA VAL A 34 -0.91 -13.25 9.38
C VAL A 34 -1.08 -11.83 9.89
N GLY A 35 -1.80 -11.67 11.01
CA GLY A 35 -2.03 -10.39 11.67
C GLY A 35 -1.12 -10.15 12.87
N ILE A 36 -1.15 -8.91 13.35
CA ILE A 36 -0.53 -8.51 14.63
C ILE A 36 -1.60 -7.87 15.53
N MET A 37 -1.58 -8.21 16.82
CA MET A 37 -2.46 -7.60 17.81
C MET A 37 -1.65 -6.91 18.89
N GLY A 38 -2.12 -5.73 19.32
CA GLY A 38 -1.45 -4.98 20.37
C GLY A 38 -2.39 -4.13 21.21
N PHE A 39 -2.05 -3.99 22.48
CA PHE A 39 -2.80 -3.28 23.51
C PHE A 39 -1.98 -2.11 24.05
N SER A 40 -2.54 -0.91 24.18
CA SER A 40 -1.87 0.25 24.77
C SER A 40 -0.50 0.54 24.11
N ALA A 41 0.59 0.51 24.84
CA ALA A 41 1.96 0.59 24.29
C ALA A 41 2.27 -0.56 23.31
N GLY A 42 1.71 -1.76 23.51
CA GLY A 42 1.77 -2.86 22.54
C GLY A 42 1.02 -2.53 21.25
N GLY A 43 -0.04 -1.73 21.33
CA GLY A 43 -0.72 -1.15 20.16
C GLY A 43 0.18 -0.21 19.36
N HIS A 44 1.05 0.55 20.05
CA HIS A 44 2.10 1.33 19.38
C HIS A 44 3.08 0.42 18.63
N LEU A 45 3.58 -0.63 19.28
CA LEU A 45 4.48 -1.59 18.64
C LEU A 45 3.82 -2.25 17.42
N ALA A 46 2.58 -2.72 17.55
CA ALA A 46 1.84 -3.36 16.46
C ALA A 46 1.62 -2.41 15.27
N SER A 47 1.23 -1.16 15.53
CA SER A 47 1.09 -0.15 14.48
C SER A 47 2.44 0.29 13.90
N SER A 48 3.53 0.28 14.68
CA SER A 48 4.88 0.52 14.17
C SER A 48 5.34 -0.60 13.23
N VAL A 49 5.09 -1.85 13.55
CA VAL A 49 5.34 -2.99 12.63
C VAL A 49 4.54 -2.82 11.34
N SER A 50 3.28 -2.38 11.43
CA SER A 50 2.41 -2.17 10.28
C SER A 50 2.90 -1.04 9.35
N THR A 51 3.52 0.00 9.90
CA THR A 51 3.91 1.21 9.16
C THR A 51 5.38 1.23 8.74
N HIS A 52 6.28 0.56 9.49
CA HIS A 52 7.73 0.67 9.27
C HIS A 52 8.40 -0.63 8.82
N ALA A 53 7.79 -1.81 9.07
CA ALA A 53 8.42 -3.07 8.70
C ALA A 53 8.64 -3.19 7.19
N GLU A 54 9.71 -3.87 6.81
CA GLU A 54 9.90 -4.36 5.44
C GLU A 54 8.82 -5.41 5.11
N TYR A 55 8.64 -5.69 3.83
CA TYR A 55 7.52 -6.49 3.33
C TYR A 55 7.39 -7.86 4.02
N ASP A 56 8.51 -8.54 4.28
CA ASP A 56 8.58 -9.89 4.87
C ASP A 56 8.11 -9.95 6.34
N ALA A 57 8.30 -8.85 7.09
CA ALA A 57 7.89 -8.70 8.47
C ALA A 57 6.57 -7.90 8.64
N ARG A 58 6.06 -7.27 7.58
CA ARG A 58 4.83 -6.46 7.65
C ARG A 58 3.60 -7.37 7.75
N PRO A 59 2.69 -7.17 8.73
CA PRO A 59 1.50 -7.98 8.88
C PRO A 59 0.52 -7.79 7.71
N ASN A 60 -0.44 -8.71 7.56
CA ASN A 60 -1.52 -8.57 6.60
C ASN A 60 -2.67 -7.73 7.15
N PHE A 61 -2.81 -7.66 8.47
CA PHE A 61 -3.75 -6.80 9.19
C PHE A 61 -3.27 -6.52 10.61
N SER A 62 -3.85 -5.50 11.27
CA SER A 62 -3.59 -5.20 12.66
C SER A 62 -4.86 -5.02 13.49
N ILE A 63 -4.82 -5.50 14.74
CA ILE A 63 -5.88 -5.35 15.74
C ILE A 63 -5.31 -4.52 16.88
N LEU A 64 -5.85 -3.32 17.07
CA LEU A 64 -5.29 -2.31 17.96
C LEU A 64 -6.29 -1.97 19.08
N PHE A 65 -6.00 -2.39 20.30
CA PHE A 65 -6.81 -2.07 21.47
C PHE A 65 -6.26 -0.81 22.15
N TYR A 66 -7.08 0.23 22.27
CA TYR A 66 -6.74 1.51 22.90
C TYR A 66 -5.27 1.90 22.66
N PRO A 67 -4.83 1.94 21.40
CA PRO A 67 -3.41 2.00 21.07
C PRO A 67 -2.81 3.36 21.40
N VAL A 68 -1.59 3.38 21.94
CA VAL A 68 -0.71 4.53 21.81
C VAL A 68 -0.34 4.64 20.32
N ILE A 69 -0.44 5.83 19.76
CA ILE A 69 -0.12 6.11 18.35
C ILE A 69 0.85 7.28 18.22
N SER A 70 0.52 8.40 18.86
CA SER A 70 1.38 9.57 18.89
C SER A 70 2.57 9.36 19.84
N MET A 71 3.74 9.86 19.44
CA MET A 71 4.92 9.96 20.31
C MET A 71 5.14 11.39 20.83
N ASP A 72 4.19 12.29 20.63
CA ASP A 72 4.19 13.62 21.27
C ASP A 72 3.68 13.49 22.70
N GLU A 73 4.59 13.61 23.67
CA GLU A 73 4.29 13.44 25.11
C GLU A 73 3.24 14.41 25.67
N ARG A 74 2.87 15.46 24.92
CA ARG A 74 1.84 16.42 25.31
C ARG A 74 0.43 15.92 25.07
N ILE A 75 0.25 14.94 24.20
CA ILE A 75 -1.07 14.49 23.70
C ILE A 75 -1.26 12.97 23.76
N THR A 76 -0.32 12.24 24.38
CA THR A 76 -0.36 10.78 24.50
C THR A 76 0.19 10.31 25.85
N HIS A 77 0.29 8.98 26.04
CA HIS A 77 0.88 8.40 27.25
C HIS A 77 2.38 8.65 27.32
N LYS A 78 2.79 9.57 28.19
CA LYS A 78 4.19 10.02 28.36
C LYS A 78 5.17 8.87 28.63
N GLY A 79 4.77 7.88 29.43
CA GLY A 79 5.61 6.72 29.73
C GLY A 79 6.00 5.91 28.50
N SER A 80 5.09 5.75 27.55
CA SER A 80 5.38 5.09 26.26
C SER A 80 6.40 5.86 25.45
N CYS A 81 6.26 7.18 25.34
CA CYS A 81 7.23 8.03 24.63
C CYS A 81 8.63 7.93 25.24
N VAL A 82 8.72 8.05 26.58
CA VAL A 82 9.99 7.97 27.29
C VAL A 82 10.67 6.62 27.11
N ASN A 83 9.93 5.54 27.22
CA ASN A 83 10.48 4.20 27.11
C ASN A 83 10.89 3.85 25.68
N PHE A 84 10.14 4.29 24.69
CA PHE A 84 10.40 3.96 23.29
C PHE A 84 11.45 4.85 22.63
N LEU A 85 11.39 6.17 22.85
CA LEU A 85 12.27 7.15 22.20
C LEU A 85 13.43 7.63 23.10
N GLY A 86 13.36 7.41 24.41
CA GLY A 86 14.37 7.89 25.34
C GLY A 86 14.48 9.41 25.42
N GLU A 87 15.64 9.92 25.81
CA GLU A 87 15.89 11.37 25.96
C GLU A 87 16.05 12.09 24.62
N GLU A 88 16.39 11.36 23.54
CA GLU A 88 16.56 11.91 22.18
C GLU A 88 15.29 12.65 21.69
N ARG A 89 14.09 12.21 22.13
CA ARG A 89 12.81 12.86 21.77
C ARG A 89 12.74 14.35 22.12
N LYS A 90 13.50 14.81 23.13
CA LYS A 90 13.48 16.20 23.59
C LYS A 90 14.17 17.16 22.61
N THR A 91 15.13 16.65 21.85
CA THR A 91 15.98 17.44 20.95
C THR A 91 15.78 17.07 19.48
N ASN A 92 15.04 15.99 19.20
CA ASN A 92 14.80 15.50 17.84
C ASN A 92 13.29 15.41 17.53
N PRO A 93 12.65 16.52 17.12
CA PRO A 93 11.23 16.50 16.73
C PRO A 93 10.93 15.60 15.53
N GLN A 94 11.91 15.39 14.66
CA GLN A 94 11.75 14.50 13.50
C GLN A 94 11.59 13.04 13.95
N LEU A 95 12.32 12.62 14.98
CA LEU A 95 12.16 11.29 15.59
C LEU A 95 10.74 11.10 16.17
N VAL A 96 10.23 12.12 16.87
CA VAL A 96 8.85 12.09 17.39
C VAL A 96 7.83 11.95 16.26
N LYS A 97 8.02 12.70 15.18
CA LYS A 97 7.15 12.62 13.99
C LYS A 97 7.24 11.26 13.30
N GLU A 98 8.44 10.73 13.11
CA GLU A 98 8.69 9.45 12.45
C GLU A 98 7.97 8.31 13.17
N TRP A 99 8.01 8.29 14.51
CA TRP A 99 7.42 7.23 15.32
C TRP A 99 6.01 7.53 15.85
N SER A 100 5.43 8.65 15.44
CA SER A 100 3.99 8.88 15.56
C SER A 100 3.31 8.18 14.39
N ASN A 101 2.71 7.01 14.62
CA ASN A 101 2.31 6.09 13.57
C ASN A 101 1.18 6.63 12.66
N ASP A 102 0.42 7.62 13.12
CA ASP A 102 -0.52 8.38 12.27
C ASP A 102 0.19 9.20 11.18
N LYS A 103 1.46 9.57 11.39
CA LYS A 103 2.30 10.28 10.38
C LYS A 103 3.07 9.31 9.48
N ALA A 104 3.13 8.03 9.86
CA ALA A 104 3.87 6.99 9.15
C ALA A 104 2.98 6.11 8.27
N VAL A 105 1.67 6.31 8.27
CA VAL A 105 0.74 5.60 7.38
C VAL A 105 1.11 5.84 5.93
N ARG A 106 1.17 4.77 5.14
CA ARG A 106 1.51 4.80 3.71
C ARG A 106 0.40 4.20 2.88
N ARG A 107 0.01 4.91 1.84
CA ARG A 107 -1.00 4.49 0.89
C ARG A 107 -0.64 3.15 0.26
N HIS A 108 -1.60 2.22 0.21
CA HIS A 108 -1.49 0.85 -0.30
C HIS A 108 -0.50 -0.07 0.42
N LEU A 109 0.39 0.46 1.27
CA LEU A 109 1.44 -0.32 1.94
C LEU A 109 1.11 -0.63 3.39
N THR A 110 0.52 0.32 4.14
CA THR A 110 0.06 0.05 5.51
C THR A 110 -1.15 -0.86 5.46
N PRO A 111 -1.10 -2.03 6.13
CA PRO A 111 -2.18 -3.00 6.08
C PRO A 111 -3.45 -2.51 6.77
N ARG A 112 -4.58 -3.13 6.44
CA ARG A 112 -5.86 -2.86 7.08
C ARG A 112 -5.80 -3.00 8.59
N ALA A 113 -6.60 -2.23 9.31
CA ALA A 113 -6.62 -2.23 10.76
C ALA A 113 -8.05 -2.20 11.33
N ILE A 114 -8.23 -2.80 12.51
CA ILE A 114 -9.37 -2.52 13.39
C ILE A 114 -8.85 -1.89 14.67
N ILE A 115 -9.51 -0.82 15.14
CA ILE A 115 -9.21 -0.09 16.37
C ILE A 115 -10.39 -0.24 17.31
N LEU A 116 -10.11 -0.68 18.52
CA LEU A 116 -11.10 -0.89 19.59
C LEU A 116 -10.67 -0.05 20.80
N MET A 117 -11.48 0.93 21.20
CA MET A 117 -11.14 1.87 22.27
C MET A 117 -12.38 2.35 23.00
N SER A 118 -12.22 3.07 24.11
CA SER A 118 -13.31 3.68 24.87
C SER A 118 -13.20 5.20 24.90
N SER A 119 -14.35 5.87 24.97
CA SER A 119 -14.45 7.33 24.97
C SER A 119 -13.84 7.98 26.22
N ASP A 120 -13.91 7.26 27.34
CA ASP A 120 -13.48 7.69 28.68
C ASP A 120 -12.06 7.25 29.05
N ASP A 121 -11.22 6.90 28.07
CA ASP A 121 -9.82 6.55 28.30
C ASP A 121 -9.00 7.80 28.65
N GLU A 122 -8.64 7.95 29.93
CA GLU A 122 -7.83 9.06 30.44
C GLU A 122 -6.32 8.77 30.38
N VAL A 123 -5.91 7.53 30.12
CA VAL A 123 -4.49 7.11 30.05
C VAL A 123 -3.92 7.32 28.66
N VAL A 124 -4.67 6.91 27.63
CA VAL A 124 -4.33 7.12 26.23
C VAL A 124 -5.48 7.84 25.53
N PRO A 125 -5.42 9.18 25.44
CA PRO A 125 -6.51 9.96 24.89
C PRO A 125 -6.93 9.46 23.49
N PRO A 126 -8.19 9.04 23.28
CA PRO A 126 -8.61 8.37 22.06
C PRO A 126 -8.51 9.26 20.82
N VAL A 127 -8.80 10.55 20.95
CA VAL A 127 -8.84 11.50 19.82
C VAL A 127 -7.46 11.68 19.19
N THR A 128 -6.43 11.86 20.01
CA THR A 128 -5.05 12.12 19.55
C THR A 128 -4.26 10.85 19.24
N ASN A 129 -4.84 9.68 19.48
CA ASN A 129 -4.25 8.38 19.20
C ASN A 129 -5.10 7.55 18.24
N GLY A 130 -6.06 6.77 18.69
CA GLY A 130 -6.84 5.87 17.83
C GLY A 130 -7.59 6.59 16.71
N VAL A 131 -8.26 7.72 17.00
CA VAL A 131 -8.96 8.53 15.98
C VAL A 131 -7.98 9.15 14.99
N ALA A 132 -6.82 9.63 15.46
CA ALA A 132 -5.77 10.18 14.58
C ALA A 132 -5.26 9.11 13.61
N TYR A 133 -5.03 7.88 14.08
CA TYR A 133 -4.60 6.77 13.22
C TYR A 133 -5.67 6.36 12.23
N TYR A 134 -6.93 6.24 12.68
CA TYR A 134 -8.07 5.99 11.78
C TYR A 134 -8.16 7.05 10.67
N SER A 135 -8.06 8.32 11.04
CA SER A 135 -8.10 9.42 10.08
C SER A 135 -6.96 9.36 9.07
N ALA A 136 -5.74 9.08 9.53
CA ALA A 136 -4.57 8.91 8.66
C ALA A 136 -4.77 7.73 7.69
N MET A 137 -5.21 6.59 8.19
CA MET A 137 -5.52 5.40 7.36
C MET A 137 -6.55 5.73 6.28
N ARG A 138 -7.66 6.42 6.64
CA ARG A 138 -8.72 6.78 5.70
C ARG A 138 -8.29 7.83 4.69
N ASN A 139 -7.49 8.83 5.10
CA ASN A 139 -6.95 9.87 4.22
C ASN A 139 -5.99 9.28 3.18
N GLU A 140 -5.19 8.29 3.58
CA GLU A 140 -4.33 7.54 2.65
C GLU A 140 -5.09 6.46 1.85
N GLY A 141 -6.39 6.33 2.07
CA GLY A 141 -7.23 5.39 1.35
C GLY A 141 -7.10 3.93 1.81
N ASN A 142 -6.42 3.67 2.91
CA ASN A 142 -6.31 2.33 3.48
C ASN A 142 -7.58 1.92 4.23
N GLU A 143 -7.87 0.63 4.27
CA GLU A 143 -9.00 0.09 5.02
C GLU A 143 -8.74 0.19 6.53
N CYS A 144 -9.69 0.79 7.25
CA CYS A 144 -9.62 0.89 8.69
C CYS A 144 -11.04 0.92 9.27
N THR A 145 -11.28 0.09 10.27
CA THR A 145 -12.51 0.04 11.07
C THR A 145 -12.20 0.57 12.46
N MET A 146 -13.15 1.25 13.08
CA MET A 146 -12.98 1.79 14.43
C MET A 146 -14.27 1.63 15.22
N HIS A 147 -14.15 1.04 16.41
CA HIS A 147 -15.23 0.95 17.40
C HIS A 147 -14.81 1.72 18.66
N VAL A 148 -15.69 2.63 19.08
CA VAL A 148 -15.49 3.45 20.28
C VAL A 148 -16.61 3.16 21.25
N TYR A 149 -16.32 2.46 22.33
CA TYR A 149 -17.29 2.13 23.37
C TYR A 149 -17.46 3.31 24.33
N PRO A 150 -18.69 3.58 24.81
CA PRO A 150 -18.96 4.75 25.66
C PRO A 150 -18.10 4.82 26.92
N THR A 151 -17.89 3.67 27.57
CA THR A 151 -17.13 3.59 28.82
C THR A 151 -16.47 2.22 28.94
N CYS A 152 -15.24 2.17 29.37
CA CYS A 152 -14.42 1.01 29.76
C CYS A 152 -13.08 1.47 30.34
N GLY A 153 -12.78 2.78 30.24
CA GLY A 153 -11.47 3.33 30.63
C GLY A 153 -10.34 2.76 29.78
N HIS A 154 -9.22 2.43 30.41
CA HIS A 154 -8.05 1.87 29.78
C HIS A 154 -7.73 0.46 30.27
N GLY A 155 -7.08 -0.37 29.45
CA GLY A 155 -6.51 -1.64 29.89
C GLY A 155 -7.48 -2.82 29.99
N TRP A 156 -8.67 -2.71 29.40
CA TRP A 156 -9.73 -3.71 29.54
C TRP A 156 -9.50 -5.01 28.72
N GLY A 157 -8.82 -4.95 27.57
CA GLY A 157 -8.51 -6.11 26.73
C GLY A 157 -9.70 -7.02 26.48
N PHE A 158 -9.54 -8.29 26.79
CA PHE A 158 -10.59 -9.32 26.74
C PHE A 158 -11.25 -9.59 28.10
N SER A 159 -11.21 -8.64 29.03
CA SER A 159 -11.82 -8.84 30.36
C SER A 159 -13.32 -9.07 30.25
N PRO A 160 -13.87 -10.18 30.80
CA PRO A 160 -15.28 -10.44 30.74
C PRO A 160 -16.14 -9.51 31.63
N GLY A 161 -15.50 -8.73 32.51
CA GLY A 161 -16.18 -7.83 33.45
C GLY A 161 -16.52 -6.45 32.86
N ILE A 162 -16.16 -6.14 31.61
CA ILE A 162 -16.51 -4.85 31.01
C ILE A 162 -17.93 -4.84 30.43
N PRO A 163 -18.63 -3.69 30.46
CA PRO A 163 -20.03 -3.59 29.99
C PRO A 163 -20.24 -4.00 28.53
N PHE A 164 -19.23 -3.86 27.67
CA PHE A 164 -19.31 -4.09 26.21
C PHE A 164 -18.54 -5.33 25.73
N HIS A 165 -18.25 -6.28 26.64
CA HIS A 165 -17.45 -7.47 26.31
C HIS A 165 -18.02 -8.26 25.12
N GLU A 166 -19.27 -8.67 25.17
CA GLU A 166 -19.93 -9.45 24.13
C GLU A 166 -20.01 -8.67 22.80
N GLN A 167 -20.32 -7.37 22.88
CA GLN A 167 -20.35 -6.53 21.69
C GLN A 167 -18.97 -6.45 21.05
N MET A 168 -17.92 -6.21 21.83
CA MET A 168 -16.54 -6.15 21.36
C MET A 168 -16.12 -7.46 20.68
N LEU A 169 -16.43 -8.61 21.26
CA LEU A 169 -16.16 -9.92 20.67
C LEU A 169 -16.87 -10.11 19.34
N ASN A 170 -18.15 -9.71 19.26
CA ASN A 170 -18.95 -9.79 18.05
C ASN A 170 -18.41 -8.86 16.96
N ASP A 171 -18.04 -7.61 17.30
CA ASP A 171 -17.46 -6.64 16.38
C ASP A 171 -16.14 -7.16 15.80
N LEU A 172 -15.24 -7.68 16.66
CA LEU A 172 -13.97 -8.24 16.25
C LEU A 172 -14.13 -9.49 15.39
N THR A 173 -15.00 -10.42 15.79
CA THR A 173 -15.26 -11.67 15.07
C THR A 173 -15.87 -11.38 13.69
N SER A 174 -16.83 -10.45 13.64
CA SER A 174 -17.46 -10.03 12.37
C SER A 174 -16.44 -9.40 11.43
N TRP A 175 -15.52 -8.57 11.97
CA TRP A 175 -14.46 -7.96 11.18
C TRP A 175 -13.49 -9.02 10.64
N LEU A 176 -13.04 -9.96 11.46
CA LEU A 176 -12.14 -11.04 11.02
C LEU A 176 -12.79 -11.92 9.96
N ASN A 177 -14.07 -12.26 10.11
CA ASN A 177 -14.81 -13.07 9.13
C ASN A 177 -15.06 -12.34 7.81
N HIS A 178 -15.22 -11.00 7.86
CA HIS A 178 -15.41 -10.20 6.66
C HIS A 178 -14.15 -10.09 5.81
N PHE A 179 -13.00 -10.02 6.43
CA PHE A 179 -11.70 -9.82 5.77
C PHE A 179 -10.88 -11.11 5.74
N GLN A 180 -11.42 -12.15 5.15
CA GLN A 180 -10.64 -13.35 4.90
C GLN A 180 -9.46 -13.06 3.97
N GLY A 181 -8.30 -13.60 4.29
CA GLY A 181 -7.11 -13.47 3.49
C GLY A 181 -7.22 -14.22 2.15
N PRO A 182 -6.32 -13.93 1.21
CA PRO A 182 -6.27 -14.65 -0.06
C PRO A 182 -5.93 -16.12 0.17
N LYS A 183 -6.32 -16.99 -0.76
CA LYS A 183 -5.89 -18.40 -0.74
C LYS A 183 -4.37 -18.49 -0.71
N GLU A 184 -3.81 -19.50 -0.06
CA GLU A 184 -2.37 -19.64 0.11
C GLU A 184 -1.65 -19.78 -1.24
N ASP A 185 -2.27 -20.45 -2.20
CA ASP A 185 -1.79 -20.70 -3.55
C ASP A 185 -2.23 -19.63 -4.57
N ALA A 186 -2.85 -18.54 -4.12
CA ALA A 186 -3.33 -17.49 -5.01
C ALA A 186 -2.22 -16.94 -5.92
N VAL A 187 -2.54 -16.79 -7.20
CA VAL A 187 -1.67 -16.17 -8.20
C VAL A 187 -1.43 -14.71 -7.86
N ARG A 188 -0.20 -14.34 -7.53
CA ARG A 188 0.15 -12.97 -7.12
C ARG A 188 0.31 -12.06 -8.32
N VAL A 189 -0.45 -10.97 -8.35
CA VAL A 189 -0.46 -9.94 -9.42
C VAL A 189 0.01 -8.61 -8.84
N ALA A 190 1.12 -8.09 -9.32
CA ALA A 190 1.64 -6.77 -8.97
C ALA A 190 1.23 -5.73 -10.03
N CYS A 191 0.47 -4.70 -9.63
CA CYS A 191 0.17 -3.54 -10.45
C CYS A 191 1.16 -2.42 -10.14
N ILE A 192 2.17 -2.24 -10.98
CA ILE A 192 3.22 -1.22 -10.89
C ILE A 192 2.82 -0.02 -11.74
N GLY A 193 2.92 1.19 -11.19
CA GLY A 193 2.60 2.39 -11.96
C GLY A 193 2.69 3.70 -11.20
N ASN A 194 2.15 4.73 -11.83
CA ASN A 194 2.11 6.10 -11.32
C ASN A 194 0.75 6.43 -10.64
N SER A 195 0.37 7.71 -10.64
CA SER A 195 -0.90 8.20 -10.07
C SER A 195 -2.16 7.50 -10.61
N ILE A 196 -2.13 7.04 -11.85
CA ILE A 196 -3.25 6.32 -12.45
C ILE A 196 -3.43 4.93 -11.81
N THR A 197 -2.32 4.24 -11.52
CA THR A 197 -2.33 2.97 -10.77
C THR A 197 -2.64 3.18 -9.30
N ASP A 198 -2.08 4.23 -8.70
CA ASP A 198 -2.37 4.67 -7.33
C ASP A 198 -3.86 4.98 -7.13
N GLY A 199 -4.56 5.44 -8.18
CA GLY A 199 -5.97 5.80 -8.15
C GLY A 199 -6.22 7.26 -7.74
N HIS A 200 -5.30 8.17 -8.12
CA HIS A 200 -5.42 9.59 -7.86
C HIS A 200 -6.78 10.15 -8.34
N GLY A 201 -7.43 10.93 -7.48
CA GLY A 201 -8.72 11.57 -7.78
C GLY A 201 -9.94 10.63 -7.78
N ILE A 202 -9.74 9.33 -7.59
CA ILE A 202 -10.85 8.37 -7.46
C ILE A 202 -11.25 8.28 -6.00
N GLY A 203 -12.46 8.74 -5.67
CA GLY A 203 -13.05 8.51 -4.36
C GLY A 203 -13.13 7.01 -4.07
N MET A 204 -12.63 6.58 -2.91
CA MET A 204 -12.53 5.15 -2.54
C MET A 204 -11.65 4.33 -3.53
N ALA A 205 -10.48 4.84 -3.90
CA ALA A 205 -9.54 4.16 -4.79
C ALA A 205 -9.22 2.70 -4.40
N PRO A 206 -9.13 2.31 -3.11
CA PRO A 206 -8.97 0.92 -2.68
C PRO A 206 -10.10 -0.03 -3.12
N VAL A 207 -11.24 0.51 -3.55
CA VAL A 207 -12.40 -0.25 -4.03
C VAL A 207 -12.65 -0.03 -5.52
N LYS A 208 -12.42 1.19 -6.01
CA LYS A 208 -12.80 1.65 -7.36
C LYS A 208 -11.60 1.89 -8.29
N GLY A 209 -10.37 1.89 -7.78
CA GLY A 209 -9.16 1.93 -8.62
C GLY A 209 -9.02 0.65 -9.45
N TYR A 210 -8.33 0.73 -10.59
CA TYR A 210 -8.25 -0.43 -11.49
C TYR A 210 -7.66 -1.69 -10.85
N PRO A 211 -6.66 -1.63 -9.93
CA PRO A 211 -6.15 -2.85 -9.29
C PRO A 211 -7.20 -3.56 -8.42
N ALA A 212 -8.04 -2.79 -7.72
CA ALA A 212 -9.13 -3.36 -6.91
C ALA A 212 -10.26 -3.95 -7.77
N VAL A 213 -10.61 -3.28 -8.86
CA VAL A 213 -11.59 -3.82 -9.82
C VAL A 213 -11.05 -5.07 -10.51
N LEU A 214 -9.75 -5.09 -10.84
CA LEU A 214 -9.07 -6.26 -11.40
C LEU A 214 -9.08 -7.44 -10.41
N GLN A 215 -8.81 -7.20 -9.12
CA GLN A 215 -8.94 -8.21 -8.06
C GLN A 215 -10.33 -8.85 -8.06
N LYS A 216 -11.36 -8.00 -8.07
CA LYS A 216 -12.76 -8.47 -8.07
C LYS A 216 -13.08 -9.33 -9.30
N LYS A 217 -12.53 -9.00 -10.47
CA LYS A 217 -12.75 -9.75 -11.71
C LYS A 217 -12.01 -11.09 -11.73
N LEU A 218 -10.77 -11.10 -11.28
CA LEU A 218 -9.93 -12.30 -11.21
C LEU A 218 -10.37 -13.28 -10.11
N GLY A 219 -11.07 -12.77 -9.07
CA GLY A 219 -11.60 -13.59 -7.99
C GLY A 219 -10.56 -14.08 -6.98
N GLU A 220 -10.96 -15.03 -6.13
CA GLU A 220 -10.18 -15.52 -4.98
C GLU A 220 -8.94 -16.33 -5.35
N GLY A 221 -8.85 -16.84 -6.57
CA GLY A 221 -7.65 -17.52 -7.08
C GLY A 221 -6.47 -16.58 -7.33
N TYR A 222 -6.65 -15.28 -7.18
CA TYR A 222 -5.64 -14.25 -7.41
C TYR A 222 -5.51 -13.32 -6.22
N LEU A 223 -4.31 -12.81 -6.01
CA LEU A 223 -4.01 -11.74 -5.07
C LEU A 223 -3.42 -10.56 -5.84
N VAL A 224 -4.24 -9.54 -6.11
CA VAL A 224 -3.81 -8.32 -6.79
C VAL A 224 -3.38 -7.28 -5.76
N LYS A 225 -2.17 -6.76 -5.89
CA LYS A 225 -1.67 -5.65 -5.07
C LYS A 225 -1.36 -4.42 -5.89
N ASN A 226 -1.76 -3.27 -5.35
CA ASN A 226 -1.48 -1.96 -5.91
C ASN A 226 -0.12 -1.47 -5.39
N PHE A 227 0.84 -1.27 -6.30
CA PHE A 227 2.14 -0.66 -6.05
C PHE A 227 2.29 0.67 -6.80
N GLY A 228 1.19 1.33 -7.13
CA GLY A 228 1.18 2.65 -7.73
C GLY A 228 1.69 3.73 -6.78
N VAL A 229 2.48 4.66 -7.31
CA VAL A 229 2.96 5.85 -6.59
C VAL A 229 2.79 7.08 -7.47
N SER A 230 2.03 8.05 -7.00
CA SER A 230 1.71 9.26 -7.76
C SER A 230 2.96 10.01 -8.20
N ALA A 231 2.91 10.63 -9.40
CA ALA A 231 3.94 11.44 -10.04
C ALA A 231 5.23 10.71 -10.51
N ARG A 232 5.33 9.38 -10.36
CA ARG A 232 6.58 8.64 -10.66
C ARG A 232 6.78 8.42 -12.14
N THR A 233 8.08 8.44 -12.52
CA THR A 233 8.57 8.20 -13.88
C THR A 233 9.11 6.77 -14.05
N MET A 234 9.07 6.26 -15.28
CA MET A 234 9.80 5.06 -15.69
C MET A 234 11.30 5.35 -15.76
N MET A 235 11.66 6.54 -16.26
CA MET A 235 13.04 6.97 -16.40
C MET A 235 13.74 7.11 -15.05
N ASN A 236 14.92 6.52 -14.91
CA ASN A 236 15.75 6.66 -13.72
C ASN A 236 16.38 8.06 -13.58
N LYS A 237 16.49 8.81 -14.67
CA LYS A 237 16.90 10.21 -14.68
C LYS A 237 15.74 11.21 -14.66
N GLY A 238 14.50 10.72 -14.57
CA GLY A 238 13.34 11.59 -14.36
C GLY A 238 13.34 12.26 -12.99
N ASP A 239 12.45 13.22 -12.81
CA ASP A 239 12.33 14.00 -11.55
C ASP A 239 12.03 13.11 -10.34
N LEU A 240 11.22 12.06 -10.50
CA LEU A 240 10.78 11.17 -9.43
C LEU A 240 10.79 9.69 -9.90
N PRO A 241 11.96 9.04 -9.96
CA PRO A 241 12.08 7.68 -10.47
C PRO A 241 11.34 6.65 -9.63
N TYR A 242 10.48 5.84 -10.26
CA TYR A 242 9.72 4.79 -9.57
C TYR A 242 10.62 3.74 -8.90
N MET A 243 11.74 3.40 -9.51
CA MET A 243 12.66 2.39 -8.97
C MET A 243 13.37 2.80 -7.67
N ASN A 244 13.24 4.07 -7.24
CA ASN A 244 13.73 4.55 -5.94
C ASN A 244 12.70 4.38 -4.82
N GLU A 245 11.45 4.02 -5.14
CA GLU A 245 10.36 3.97 -4.17
C GLU A 245 10.35 2.70 -3.32
N LEU A 246 9.79 2.83 -2.11
CA LEU A 246 9.51 1.67 -1.26
C LEU A 246 8.56 0.69 -1.96
N ALA A 247 7.58 1.20 -2.72
CA ALA A 247 6.64 0.39 -3.49
C ALA A 247 7.34 -0.54 -4.49
N TRP A 248 8.46 -0.09 -5.10
CA TRP A 248 9.29 -0.95 -5.96
C TRP A 248 9.98 -2.06 -5.19
N ARG A 249 10.51 -1.77 -3.98
CA ARG A 249 11.09 -2.81 -3.11
C ARG A 249 10.05 -3.83 -2.70
N ASP A 250 8.88 -3.36 -2.28
CA ASP A 250 7.76 -4.21 -1.89
C ASP A 250 7.20 -5.05 -3.04
N ALA A 251 7.10 -4.48 -4.25
CA ALA A 251 6.66 -5.22 -5.44
C ALA A 251 7.60 -6.39 -5.76
N LYS A 252 8.91 -6.22 -5.59
CA LYS A 252 9.89 -7.31 -5.74
C LYS A 252 9.78 -8.35 -4.62
N ALA A 253 9.67 -7.90 -3.36
CA ALA A 253 9.53 -8.77 -2.20
C ALA A 253 8.21 -9.56 -2.21
N PHE A 254 7.15 -9.00 -2.81
CA PHE A 254 5.89 -9.72 -3.07
C PHE A 254 6.10 -10.94 -3.97
N ASN A 255 7.19 -11.00 -4.72
CA ASN A 255 7.55 -12.10 -5.62
C ASN A 255 6.39 -12.52 -6.52
N PRO A 256 5.85 -11.60 -7.36
CA PRO A 256 4.61 -11.79 -8.12
C PRO A 256 4.75 -12.86 -9.19
N ASN A 257 3.65 -13.54 -9.52
CA ASN A 257 3.56 -14.44 -10.67
C ASN A 257 3.21 -13.67 -11.97
N ILE A 258 2.53 -12.54 -11.80
CA ILE A 258 2.15 -11.64 -12.90
C ILE A 258 2.52 -10.22 -12.49
N VAL A 259 3.09 -9.45 -13.43
CA VAL A 259 3.37 -8.03 -13.24
C VAL A 259 2.72 -7.24 -14.37
N VAL A 260 1.94 -6.22 -14.01
CA VAL A 260 1.36 -5.24 -14.93
C VAL A 260 2.07 -3.91 -14.70
N ILE A 261 2.79 -3.41 -15.72
CA ILE A 261 3.55 -2.16 -15.65
C ILE A 261 2.84 -1.08 -16.45
N LYS A 262 2.38 -0.03 -15.76
CA LYS A 262 1.75 1.15 -16.35
C LYS A 262 2.46 2.43 -15.87
N LEU A 263 3.61 2.71 -16.46
CA LEU A 263 4.41 3.93 -16.32
C LEU A 263 4.53 4.64 -17.67
N GLY A 264 5.14 5.82 -17.71
CA GLY A 264 5.35 6.63 -18.91
C GLY A 264 4.67 7.99 -18.85
N THR A 265 3.44 8.08 -18.31
CA THR A 265 2.68 9.34 -18.30
C THR A 265 3.50 10.55 -17.81
N ASN A 266 4.29 10.40 -16.74
CA ASN A 266 5.11 11.49 -16.20
C ASN A 266 6.43 11.68 -16.97
N ASP A 267 6.87 10.65 -17.67
CA ASP A 267 8.04 10.68 -18.53
C ASP A 267 7.84 11.61 -19.72
N SER A 268 6.60 11.72 -20.20
CA SER A 268 6.21 12.61 -21.30
C SER A 268 6.25 14.10 -20.95
N LYS A 269 6.38 14.46 -19.66
CA LYS A 269 6.56 15.85 -19.26
C LYS A 269 7.79 16.47 -19.90
N THR A 270 7.70 17.74 -20.29
CA THR A 270 8.76 18.46 -21.00
C THR A 270 10.13 18.33 -20.31
N HIS A 271 10.16 18.51 -18.97
CA HIS A 271 11.41 18.45 -18.21
C HIS A 271 11.96 17.02 -18.00
N ASN A 272 11.14 15.99 -18.14
CA ASN A 272 11.57 14.60 -18.09
C ASN A 272 12.01 14.08 -19.47
N TRP A 273 11.24 14.42 -20.52
CA TRP A 273 11.54 13.91 -21.85
C TRP A 273 12.84 14.50 -22.47
N VAL A 274 13.45 15.52 -21.85
CA VAL A 274 14.79 16.01 -22.24
C VAL A 274 15.87 14.91 -22.14
N HIS A 275 15.65 13.88 -21.31
CA HIS A 275 16.53 12.72 -21.20
C HIS A 275 16.38 11.75 -22.39
N GLY A 276 15.29 11.86 -23.13
CA GLY A 276 15.06 11.24 -24.43
C GLY A 276 14.68 9.76 -24.42
N ALA A 277 14.36 9.28 -25.60
CA ALA A 277 13.87 7.94 -25.87
C ALA A 277 14.84 6.81 -25.42
N ASP A 278 16.14 7.08 -25.47
CA ASP A 278 17.15 6.09 -25.06
C ASP A 278 17.17 5.86 -23.55
N GLU A 279 17.02 6.91 -22.76
CA GLU A 279 16.92 6.79 -21.30
C GLU A 279 15.62 6.01 -20.91
N PHE A 280 14.49 6.36 -21.52
CA PHE A 280 13.24 5.65 -21.31
C PHE A 280 13.37 4.15 -21.61
N ARG A 281 13.99 3.84 -22.76
CA ARG A 281 14.24 2.46 -23.19
C ARG A 281 15.17 1.71 -22.23
N GLN A 282 16.25 2.32 -21.77
CA GLN A 282 17.23 1.71 -20.86
C GLN A 282 16.60 1.45 -19.49
N SER A 283 15.89 2.42 -18.95
CA SER A 283 15.22 2.30 -17.64
C SER A 283 14.14 1.21 -17.65
N MET A 284 13.32 1.15 -18.71
CA MET A 284 12.31 0.08 -18.84
C MET A 284 12.95 -1.30 -19.01
N GLN A 285 14.05 -1.41 -19.79
CA GLN A 285 14.77 -2.67 -19.89
C GLN A 285 15.34 -3.12 -18.54
N ALA A 286 15.93 -2.21 -17.76
CA ALA A 286 16.45 -2.53 -16.43
C ALA A 286 15.37 -3.01 -15.46
N MET A 287 14.18 -2.40 -15.52
CA MET A 287 13.01 -2.86 -14.74
C MET A 287 12.59 -4.28 -15.14
N ILE A 288 12.48 -4.54 -16.45
CA ILE A 288 12.14 -5.88 -16.98
C ILE A 288 13.17 -6.93 -16.54
N ASP A 289 14.45 -6.63 -16.66
CA ASP A 289 15.54 -7.55 -16.31
C ASP A 289 15.53 -7.88 -14.82
N THR A 290 15.29 -6.87 -13.98
CA THR A 290 15.15 -7.04 -12.52
C THR A 290 13.97 -7.95 -12.18
N LEU A 291 12.81 -7.75 -12.81
CA LEU A 291 11.62 -8.58 -12.56
C LEU A 291 11.79 -10.02 -13.05
N LYS A 292 12.44 -10.22 -14.19
CA LYS A 292 12.74 -11.56 -14.71
C LYS A 292 13.71 -12.36 -13.83
N ALA A 293 14.54 -11.66 -13.06
CA ALA A 293 15.47 -12.29 -12.12
C ALA A 293 14.79 -12.77 -10.82
N LEU A 294 13.53 -12.41 -10.58
CA LEU A 294 12.78 -12.86 -9.39
C LEU A 294 12.58 -14.38 -9.41
N PRO A 295 12.59 -15.04 -8.24
CA PRO A 295 12.35 -16.49 -8.12
C PRO A 295 11.06 -16.96 -8.81
N SER A 296 10.00 -16.17 -8.75
CA SER A 296 8.70 -16.43 -9.40
C SER A 296 8.74 -16.40 -10.93
N LYS A 297 9.76 -15.79 -11.55
CA LYS A 297 9.88 -15.59 -13.01
C LYS A 297 8.57 -15.09 -13.64
N PRO A 298 8.08 -13.90 -13.24
CA PRO A 298 6.72 -13.46 -13.53
C PRO A 298 6.44 -13.31 -15.02
N LYS A 299 5.19 -13.55 -15.41
CA LYS A 299 4.67 -13.10 -16.70
C LYS A 299 4.50 -11.57 -16.64
N ILE A 300 5.13 -10.84 -17.56
CA ILE A 300 5.17 -9.37 -17.53
C ILE A 300 4.27 -8.82 -18.64
N TYR A 301 3.41 -7.89 -18.27
CA TYR A 301 2.55 -7.11 -19.15
C TYR A 301 3.00 -5.65 -19.14
N LEU A 302 3.36 -5.13 -20.31
CA LEU A 302 3.75 -3.74 -20.51
C LEU A 302 2.56 -2.98 -21.11
N CYS A 303 2.00 -2.04 -20.35
CA CYS A 303 0.89 -1.22 -20.80
C CYS A 303 1.41 0.08 -21.42
N SER A 304 0.76 0.54 -22.52
CA SER A 304 0.90 1.93 -22.90
C SER A 304 0.32 2.85 -21.82
N PRO A 305 0.80 4.10 -21.66
CA PRO A 305 0.01 5.12 -20.98
C PRO A 305 -1.37 5.27 -21.64
N ILE A 306 -2.38 5.72 -20.89
CA ILE A 306 -3.64 6.19 -21.46
C ILE A 306 -3.44 7.56 -22.11
N PRO A 307 -4.34 8.03 -22.99
CA PRO A 307 -4.21 9.33 -23.63
C PRO A 307 -4.15 10.50 -22.64
N ALA A 308 -3.33 11.50 -22.95
CA ALA A 308 -3.36 12.80 -22.31
C ALA A 308 -4.23 13.74 -23.15
N PHE A 309 -5.45 13.99 -22.69
CA PHE A 309 -6.41 14.84 -23.43
C PHE A 309 -6.21 16.34 -23.17
N LYS A 310 -5.35 16.69 -22.23
CA LYS A 310 -4.95 18.07 -21.89
C LYS A 310 -3.49 18.12 -21.51
N ASP A 311 -2.87 19.27 -21.72
CA ASP A 311 -1.44 19.52 -21.38
C ASP A 311 -1.25 19.81 -19.87
N SER A 312 -2.05 19.18 -19.03
CA SER A 312 -1.94 19.35 -17.58
C SER A 312 -0.56 18.87 -17.12
N TRP A 313 0.10 19.70 -16.31
CA TRP A 313 1.47 19.46 -15.80
C TRP A 313 2.52 19.19 -16.89
N THR A 314 2.35 19.74 -18.07
CA THR A 314 3.23 19.54 -19.25
C THR A 314 3.31 18.09 -19.75
N ILE A 315 2.35 17.24 -19.36
CA ILE A 315 2.20 15.89 -19.90
C ILE A 315 1.80 15.99 -21.36
N ASN A 316 2.49 15.26 -22.24
CA ASN A 316 2.39 15.44 -23.68
C ASN A 316 2.01 14.14 -24.39
N ASP A 317 0.81 14.12 -24.97
CA ASP A 317 0.31 12.93 -25.67
C ASP A 317 1.11 12.57 -26.92
N SER A 318 1.63 13.57 -27.63
CA SER A 318 2.50 13.32 -28.81
C SER A 318 3.78 12.57 -28.42
N VAL A 319 4.36 12.87 -27.26
CA VAL A 319 5.50 12.11 -26.71
C VAL A 319 5.08 10.68 -26.37
N ILE A 320 3.92 10.51 -25.75
CA ILE A 320 3.39 9.17 -25.46
C ILE A 320 3.25 8.34 -26.72
N VAL A 321 2.58 8.88 -27.75
CA VAL A 321 2.27 8.15 -28.99
C VAL A 321 3.51 7.90 -29.85
N ASN A 322 4.32 8.94 -30.06
CA ASN A 322 5.42 8.88 -31.02
C ASN A 322 6.77 8.49 -30.40
N GLY A 323 6.93 8.73 -29.08
CA GLY A 323 8.16 8.42 -28.36
C GLY A 323 8.07 7.11 -27.57
N GLU A 324 7.13 7.04 -26.61
CA GLU A 324 7.11 5.95 -25.63
C GLU A 324 6.48 4.65 -26.18
N MET A 325 5.29 4.72 -26.79
CA MET A 325 4.57 3.52 -27.25
C MET A 325 5.37 2.65 -28.22
N PRO A 326 6.09 3.18 -29.22
CA PRO A 326 6.95 2.37 -30.08
C PRO A 326 8.05 1.63 -29.31
N ILE A 327 8.62 2.27 -28.28
CA ILE A 327 9.64 1.67 -27.40
C ILE A 327 9.04 0.54 -26.59
N ILE A 328 7.88 0.77 -25.95
CA ILE A 328 7.17 -0.22 -25.13
C ILE A 328 6.85 -1.46 -25.98
N LYS A 329 6.27 -1.28 -27.17
CA LYS A 329 5.97 -2.36 -28.11
C LYS A 329 7.20 -3.16 -28.50
N LYS A 330 8.31 -2.46 -28.84
CA LYS A 330 9.58 -3.10 -29.21
C LYS A 330 10.18 -3.90 -28.05
N LEU A 331 10.16 -3.34 -26.83
CA LEU A 331 10.66 -4.01 -25.63
C LEU A 331 9.80 -5.22 -25.25
N ALA A 332 8.49 -5.11 -25.38
CA ALA A 332 7.57 -6.23 -25.15
C ALA A 332 7.94 -7.41 -26.05
N LYS A 333 8.06 -7.17 -27.36
CA LYS A 333 8.47 -8.21 -28.34
C LYS A 333 9.85 -8.79 -28.04
N LYS A 334 10.86 -7.93 -27.83
CA LYS A 334 12.23 -8.34 -27.52
C LYS A 334 12.33 -9.22 -26.30
N ASN A 335 11.57 -8.87 -25.26
CA ASN A 335 11.64 -9.51 -23.95
C ASN A 335 10.61 -10.64 -23.73
N LYS A 336 9.82 -11.00 -24.75
CA LYS A 336 8.70 -11.95 -24.64
C LYS A 336 7.68 -11.56 -23.56
N CYS A 337 7.48 -10.25 -23.37
CA CYS A 337 6.43 -9.68 -22.54
C CYS A 337 5.17 -9.46 -23.37
N GLN A 338 4.01 -9.39 -22.73
CA GLN A 338 2.77 -9.02 -23.39
C GLN A 338 2.66 -7.49 -23.47
N PHE A 339 2.22 -6.95 -24.61
CA PHE A 339 1.90 -5.54 -24.73
C PHE A 339 0.38 -5.35 -24.57
N ILE A 340 -0.04 -4.39 -23.74
CA ILE A 340 -1.44 -3.99 -23.58
C ILE A 340 -1.59 -2.55 -24.06
N ASP A 341 -2.41 -2.36 -25.10
CA ASP A 341 -2.74 -1.02 -25.61
C ASP A 341 -3.90 -0.42 -24.81
N LEU A 342 -3.55 0.39 -23.81
CA LEU A 342 -4.54 1.16 -23.06
C LEU A 342 -4.85 2.50 -23.75
N HIS A 343 -3.97 2.99 -24.63
CA HIS A 343 -4.09 4.32 -25.23
C HIS A 343 -5.31 4.40 -26.18
N THR A 344 -5.42 3.47 -27.10
CA THR A 344 -6.46 3.53 -28.15
C THR A 344 -7.87 3.22 -27.62
N SER A 345 -7.97 2.67 -26.41
CA SER A 345 -9.24 2.23 -25.80
C SER A 345 -9.98 3.34 -25.04
N TYR A 346 -9.36 4.53 -24.91
CA TYR A 346 -9.93 5.62 -24.13
C TYR A 346 -10.46 6.74 -25.01
N THR A 347 -11.64 7.25 -24.64
CA THR A 347 -12.22 8.47 -25.17
C THR A 347 -12.33 9.51 -24.05
N TYR A 348 -12.27 10.80 -24.39
CA TYR A 348 -12.54 11.88 -23.45
C TYR A 348 -14.01 11.84 -23.01
N GLY A 349 -14.35 12.54 -21.95
CA GLY A 349 -15.71 12.68 -21.45
C GLY A 349 -15.93 11.91 -20.17
N ASP A 350 -16.82 10.92 -20.16
CA ASP A 350 -17.29 10.26 -18.94
C ASP A 350 -16.29 9.29 -18.28
N MET A 351 -15.12 9.04 -18.90
CA MET A 351 -14.07 8.16 -18.35
C MET A 351 -12.91 8.90 -17.66
N MET A 352 -12.82 10.24 -17.79
CA MET A 352 -11.70 11.03 -17.28
C MET A 352 -12.13 12.04 -16.22
N LEU A 353 -11.20 12.42 -15.37
CA LEU A 353 -11.32 13.60 -14.51
C LEU A 353 -11.14 14.88 -15.34
N ASN A 354 -11.48 16.03 -14.74
CA ASN A 354 -11.41 17.33 -15.42
C ASN A 354 -10.00 17.73 -15.85
N ASP A 355 -8.96 17.12 -15.29
CA ASP A 355 -7.57 17.35 -15.67
C ASP A 355 -7.19 16.75 -17.04
N GLY A 356 -8.00 15.82 -17.57
CA GLY A 356 -7.77 15.15 -18.83
C GLY A 356 -6.60 14.15 -18.83
N ILE A 357 -6.05 13.82 -17.67
CA ILE A 357 -4.91 12.91 -17.47
C ILE A 357 -5.32 11.67 -16.66
N HIS A 358 -6.09 11.89 -15.60
CA HIS A 358 -6.46 10.82 -14.68
C HIS A 358 -7.83 10.24 -15.03
N PRO A 359 -7.98 8.91 -15.07
CA PRO A 359 -9.29 8.29 -15.22
C PRO A 359 -10.12 8.50 -13.95
N ASN A 360 -11.42 8.64 -14.12
CA ASN A 360 -12.37 8.48 -13.03
C ASN A 360 -12.65 6.98 -12.75
N ALA A 361 -13.62 6.67 -11.88
CA ALA A 361 -13.94 5.28 -11.55
C ALA A 361 -14.39 4.44 -12.77
N LYS A 362 -15.09 5.05 -13.76
CA LYS A 362 -15.48 4.35 -15.01
C LYS A 362 -14.24 4.04 -15.84
N GLY A 363 -13.33 5.01 -15.99
CA GLY A 363 -12.08 4.82 -16.71
C GLY A 363 -11.19 3.77 -16.06
N ALA A 364 -11.11 3.76 -14.73
CA ALA A 364 -10.38 2.73 -13.97
C ALA A 364 -10.99 1.33 -14.18
N ALA A 365 -12.32 1.21 -14.18
CA ALA A 365 -13.00 -0.05 -14.48
C ALA A 365 -12.71 -0.53 -15.91
N LYS A 366 -12.72 0.38 -16.91
CA LYS A 366 -12.35 0.07 -18.28
C LYS A 366 -10.89 -0.44 -18.40
N MET A 367 -9.95 0.17 -17.66
CA MET A 367 -8.57 -0.35 -17.60
C MET A 367 -8.54 -1.78 -17.06
N ALA A 368 -9.28 -2.03 -15.97
CA ALA A 368 -9.35 -3.36 -15.37
C ALA A 368 -9.92 -4.40 -16.34
N ASP A 369 -10.93 -4.04 -17.16
CA ASP A 369 -11.49 -4.92 -18.20
C ASP A 369 -10.43 -5.33 -19.23
N ILE A 370 -9.70 -4.34 -19.77
CA ILE A 370 -8.67 -4.58 -20.79
C ILE A 370 -7.53 -5.44 -20.23
N ILE A 371 -7.10 -5.16 -19.00
CA ILE A 371 -6.02 -5.92 -18.35
C ILE A 371 -6.47 -7.33 -18.00
N PHE A 372 -7.70 -7.49 -17.50
CA PHE A 372 -8.32 -8.79 -17.23
C PHE A 372 -8.35 -9.65 -18.47
N ASP A 373 -8.87 -9.12 -19.59
CA ASP A 373 -8.93 -9.83 -20.88
C ASP A 373 -7.53 -10.27 -21.36
N ALA A 374 -6.51 -9.44 -21.13
CA ALA A 374 -5.13 -9.76 -21.49
C ALA A 374 -4.51 -10.86 -20.60
N ILE A 375 -4.88 -10.92 -19.32
CA ILE A 375 -4.41 -11.95 -18.38
C ILE A 375 -5.07 -13.29 -18.67
N GLU A 376 -6.39 -13.30 -18.93
CA GLU A 376 -7.20 -14.51 -19.15
C GLU A 376 -7.03 -15.09 -20.57
N LYS A 377 -6.62 -14.30 -21.57
CA LYS A 377 -6.24 -14.84 -22.89
C LYS A 377 -4.99 -15.70 -22.72
N LYS A 378 -5.19 -17.02 -22.77
CA LYS A 378 -4.14 -18.05 -22.75
C LYS A 378 -3.28 -18.03 -24.01
#